data_126f2d5ade5517db715efa53390f8d94
#
_entry.id   126f2d5ade5517db715efa53390f8d94
#
_cell.length_a   1.000
_cell.length_b   1.000
_cell.length_c   1.000
_cell.angle_alpha   90.00
_cell.angle_beta   90.00
_cell.angle_gamma   90.00
#
_symmetry.space_group_name_H-M   'P 1'
#
loop_
_entity.id
_entity.type
_entity.pdbx_description
1 polymer ?
#
loop_
_entity_poly.entity_id
_entity_poly.type
_entity_poly.pdbx_seq_one_letter_code
_entity_poly.pdbx_strand_id
1 'polypeptide(L)'
;MRRALVTTLAVLLNVAVICLPAIGQSEKTENAAAQDLLIKSQVETAISMLQTIADKQQQGEMTLDHAKKLGADLLRNLQYGTDGYFWADTTEGVNVVLYGRKDVEGKNRLEDKDVKGTLYIKEIIAKAKAGGGYVEYWFTKKGQTDAQPKRSYVSSFKPFGWVVGTGYYR
;
A
#
# COMPACT_ATOMS: atom_id res chain seq x y z
N MET A 1 83.62 3.52 -29.90
CA MET A 1 82.61 4.36 -29.26
C MET A 1 81.25 3.95 -29.78
N ARG A 2 80.49 3.16 -29.05
CA ARG A 2 79.08 2.79 -29.36
C ARG A 2 78.22 3.25 -28.25
N ARG A 3 77.35 4.22 -28.54
CA ARG A 3 76.31 4.77 -27.62
C ARG A 3 75.10 3.81 -27.65
N ALA A 4 74.76 3.24 -26.52
CA ALA A 4 73.53 2.50 -26.34
C ALA A 4 72.38 3.46 -26.08
N LEU A 5 71.34 3.34 -26.90
CA LEU A 5 70.05 4.03 -26.74
C LEU A 5 69.21 3.21 -25.75
N VAL A 6 68.87 3.77 -24.60
CA VAL A 6 67.95 3.20 -23.64
C VAL A 6 66.55 3.73 -23.98
N THR A 7 65.68 2.90 -24.50
CA THR A 7 64.28 3.22 -24.79
C THR A 7 63.46 2.93 -23.54
N THR A 8 63.00 3.96 -22.85
CA THR A 8 62.09 3.83 -21.70
C THR A 8 60.67 3.62 -22.23
N LEU A 9 60.11 2.44 -22.00
CA LEU A 9 58.73 2.11 -22.32
C LEU A 9 57.84 2.57 -21.17
N ALA A 10 57.09 3.65 -21.36
CA ALA A 10 56.10 4.11 -20.40
C ALA A 10 54.83 3.29 -20.56
N VAL A 11 54.52 2.44 -19.58
CA VAL A 11 53.27 1.70 -19.49
C VAL A 11 52.22 2.64 -18.87
N LEU A 12 51.31 3.15 -19.67
CA LEU A 12 50.12 3.89 -19.22
C LEU A 12 49.11 2.90 -18.63
N LEU A 13 49.03 2.85 -17.30
CA LEU A 13 47.99 2.11 -16.57
C LEU A 13 46.68 2.88 -16.68
N ASN A 14 45.81 2.46 -17.57
CA ASN A 14 44.42 2.99 -17.64
C ASN A 14 43.62 2.39 -16.47
N VAL A 15 43.50 3.14 -15.37
CA VAL A 15 42.57 2.80 -14.29
C VAL A 15 41.19 3.20 -14.77
N ALA A 16 40.43 2.22 -15.23
CA ALA A 16 38.99 2.42 -15.45
C ALA A 16 38.30 2.65 -14.10
N VAL A 17 37.92 3.87 -13.82
CA VAL A 17 37.02 4.21 -12.70
C VAL A 17 35.66 3.59 -13.02
N ILE A 18 35.41 2.39 -12.48
CA ILE A 18 34.09 1.79 -12.52
C ILE A 18 33.23 2.58 -11.55
N CYS A 19 32.38 3.43 -12.11
CA CYS A 19 31.37 4.19 -11.37
C CYS A 19 30.35 3.20 -10.79
N LEU A 20 30.38 2.99 -9.48
CA LEU A 20 29.45 2.13 -8.72
C LEU A 20 28.34 2.97 -8.04
N PRO A 21 27.28 3.42 -8.76
CA PRO A 21 26.07 3.86 -8.09
C PRO A 21 24.84 3.00 -8.37
N ALA A 22 24.93 1.91 -9.17
CA ALA A 22 23.74 1.18 -9.64
C ALA A 22 23.16 0.17 -8.65
N ILE A 23 23.94 -0.33 -7.68
CA ILE A 23 23.52 -1.44 -6.82
C ILE A 23 22.45 -1.00 -5.81
N GLY A 24 22.62 0.12 -5.14
CA GLY A 24 21.68 0.59 -4.12
C GLY A 24 20.31 1.08 -4.67
N GLN A 25 20.27 1.52 -5.93
CA GLN A 25 19.00 1.90 -6.57
C GLN A 25 18.22 0.67 -7.04
N SER A 26 18.89 -0.37 -7.50
CA SER A 26 18.28 -1.63 -7.90
C SER A 26 17.59 -2.32 -6.72
N GLU A 27 18.26 -2.43 -5.57
CA GLU A 27 17.71 -3.05 -4.35
C GLU A 27 16.49 -2.29 -3.80
N LYS A 28 16.50 -0.95 -3.80
CA LYS A 28 15.35 -0.14 -3.39
C LYS A 28 14.14 -0.33 -4.30
N THR A 29 14.37 -0.41 -5.59
CA THR A 29 13.30 -0.59 -6.59
C THR A 29 12.70 -1.99 -6.49
N GLU A 30 13.52 -3.01 -6.31
CA GLU A 30 13.09 -4.40 -6.15
C GLU A 30 12.30 -4.60 -4.85
N ASN A 31 12.76 -4.01 -3.75
CA ASN A 31 12.04 -4.03 -2.47
C ASN A 31 10.67 -3.31 -2.58
N ALA A 32 10.59 -2.16 -3.23
CA ALA A 32 9.33 -1.46 -3.45
C ALA A 32 8.35 -2.28 -4.31
N ALA A 33 8.84 -2.95 -5.37
CA ALA A 33 8.02 -3.83 -6.20
C ALA A 33 7.50 -5.04 -5.41
N ALA A 34 8.33 -5.64 -4.56
CA ALA A 34 7.92 -6.74 -3.70
C ALA A 34 6.85 -6.30 -2.67
N GLN A 35 7.00 -5.12 -2.07
CA GLN A 35 6.00 -4.55 -1.17
C GLN A 35 4.69 -4.22 -1.89
N ASP A 36 4.75 -3.69 -3.10
CA ASP A 36 3.57 -3.44 -3.93
C ASP A 36 2.80 -4.74 -4.22
N LEU A 37 3.51 -5.79 -4.63
CA LEU A 37 2.90 -7.10 -4.87
C LEU A 37 2.28 -7.68 -3.59
N LEU A 38 2.96 -7.56 -2.45
CA LEU A 38 2.47 -8.00 -1.15
C LEU A 38 1.14 -7.30 -0.82
N ILE A 39 1.09 -5.97 -0.81
CA ILE A 39 -0.13 -5.25 -0.41
C ILE A 39 -1.29 -5.48 -1.38
N LYS A 40 -1.00 -5.68 -2.67
CA LYS A 40 -2.01 -6.07 -3.66
C LYS A 40 -2.59 -7.45 -3.33
N SER A 41 -1.76 -8.47 -3.15
CA SER A 41 -2.22 -9.83 -2.84
C SER A 41 -2.98 -9.90 -1.51
N GLN A 42 -2.59 -9.10 -0.52
CA GLN A 42 -3.31 -9.02 0.76
C GLN A 42 -4.73 -8.44 0.59
N VAL A 43 -4.90 -7.37 -0.21
CA VAL A 43 -6.24 -6.84 -0.52
C VAL A 43 -7.08 -7.85 -1.29
N GLU A 44 -6.51 -8.54 -2.28
CA GLU A 44 -7.21 -9.58 -3.04
C GLU A 44 -7.68 -10.74 -2.12
N THR A 45 -6.84 -11.15 -1.17
CA THR A 45 -7.19 -12.16 -0.17
C THR A 45 -8.31 -11.67 0.75
N ALA A 46 -8.24 -10.44 1.25
CA ALA A 46 -9.30 -9.86 2.08
C ALA A 46 -10.64 -9.77 1.33
N ILE A 47 -10.61 -9.38 0.06
CA ILE A 47 -11.80 -9.35 -0.80
C ILE A 47 -12.37 -10.76 -1.03
N SER A 48 -11.54 -11.78 -1.24
CA SER A 48 -11.98 -13.16 -1.36
C SER A 48 -12.67 -13.68 -0.09
N MET A 49 -12.14 -13.31 1.08
CA MET A 49 -12.80 -13.60 2.36
C MET A 49 -14.17 -12.90 2.48
N LEU A 50 -14.25 -11.61 2.12
CA LEU A 50 -15.50 -10.85 2.12
C LEU A 50 -16.52 -11.44 1.12
N GLN A 51 -16.04 -11.95 -0.04
CA GLN A 51 -16.91 -12.59 -1.03
C GLN A 51 -17.58 -13.84 -0.44
N THR A 52 -16.85 -14.66 0.30
CA THR A 52 -17.44 -15.83 1.00
C THR A 52 -18.59 -15.42 1.93
N ILE A 53 -18.45 -14.28 2.63
CA ILE A 53 -19.52 -13.77 3.49
C ILE A 53 -20.71 -13.26 2.67
N ALA A 54 -20.42 -12.55 1.57
CA ALA A 54 -21.48 -12.05 0.67
C ALA A 54 -22.25 -13.19 0.01
N ASP A 55 -21.57 -14.26 -0.39
CA ASP A 55 -22.20 -15.45 -0.97
C ASP A 55 -23.17 -16.12 0.02
N LYS A 56 -22.77 -16.26 1.29
CA LYS A 56 -23.66 -16.75 2.36
C LYS A 56 -24.87 -15.85 2.58
N GLN A 57 -24.68 -14.55 2.52
CA GLN A 57 -25.78 -13.57 2.60
C GLN A 57 -26.73 -13.74 1.40
N GLN A 58 -26.23 -13.91 0.18
CA GLN A 58 -27.04 -14.14 -1.02
C GLN A 58 -27.81 -15.47 -0.98
N GLN A 59 -27.26 -16.48 -0.31
CA GLN A 59 -27.92 -17.77 -0.06
C GLN A 59 -28.98 -17.70 1.05
N GLY A 60 -29.13 -16.55 1.70
CA GLY A 60 -30.13 -16.35 2.76
C GLY A 60 -29.67 -16.86 4.13
N GLU A 61 -28.40 -17.23 4.31
CA GLU A 61 -27.88 -17.69 5.60
C GLU A 61 -27.80 -16.56 6.64
N MET A 62 -27.72 -15.32 6.19
CA MET A 62 -27.70 -14.13 7.05
C MET A 62 -28.23 -12.89 6.35
N THR A 63 -28.60 -11.87 7.14
CA THR A 63 -28.98 -10.56 6.60
C THR A 63 -27.78 -9.78 6.08
N LEU A 64 -27.98 -8.81 5.19
CA LEU A 64 -26.91 -7.93 4.70
C LEU A 64 -26.21 -7.18 5.83
N ASP A 65 -26.95 -6.70 6.82
CA ASP A 65 -26.38 -5.99 7.98
C ASP A 65 -25.49 -6.89 8.82
N HIS A 66 -25.90 -8.15 9.01
CA HIS A 66 -25.07 -9.14 9.70
C HIS A 66 -23.81 -9.47 8.90
N ALA A 67 -23.94 -9.66 7.58
CA ALA A 67 -22.79 -9.90 6.69
C ALA A 67 -21.80 -8.72 6.72
N LYS A 68 -22.28 -7.50 6.62
CA LYS A 68 -21.43 -6.29 6.73
C LYS A 68 -20.76 -6.18 8.10
N LYS A 69 -21.50 -6.44 9.18
CA LYS A 69 -20.92 -6.44 10.53
C LYS A 69 -19.82 -7.49 10.67
N LEU A 70 -20.06 -8.72 10.22
CA LEU A 70 -19.08 -9.80 10.24
C LEU A 70 -17.84 -9.46 9.41
N GLY A 71 -18.03 -8.94 8.19
CA GLY A 71 -16.93 -8.50 7.32
C GLY A 71 -16.09 -7.40 7.95
N ALA A 72 -16.73 -6.40 8.59
CA ALA A 72 -16.02 -5.33 9.30
C ALA A 72 -15.23 -5.86 10.51
N ASP A 73 -15.83 -6.76 11.30
CA ASP A 73 -15.17 -7.36 12.47
C ASP A 73 -13.96 -8.21 12.07
N LEU A 74 -14.04 -8.94 10.95
CA LEU A 74 -12.91 -9.69 10.41
C LEU A 74 -11.80 -8.77 9.90
N LEU A 75 -12.11 -7.77 9.07
CA LEU A 75 -11.12 -6.81 8.58
C LEU A 75 -10.42 -6.06 9.70
N ARG A 76 -11.12 -5.73 10.79
CA ARG A 76 -10.57 -5.00 11.95
C ARG A 76 -9.50 -5.81 12.67
N ASN A 77 -9.63 -7.14 12.69
CA ASN A 77 -8.74 -8.05 13.37
C ASN A 77 -7.70 -8.69 12.43
N LEU A 78 -7.89 -8.57 11.12
CA LEU A 78 -6.99 -9.14 10.13
C LEU A 78 -5.68 -8.35 10.08
N GLN A 79 -4.56 -9.04 10.25
CA GLN A 79 -3.22 -8.48 10.24
C GLN A 79 -2.28 -9.38 9.44
N TYR A 80 -1.20 -8.82 8.92
CA TYR A 80 -0.15 -9.58 8.24
C TYR A 80 1.23 -8.96 8.50
N GLY A 81 2.26 -9.78 8.43
CA GLY A 81 3.63 -9.35 8.77
C GLY A 81 3.71 -8.79 10.17
N THR A 82 4.56 -7.79 10.36
CA THR A 82 4.80 -7.18 11.68
C THR A 82 3.77 -6.10 12.02
N ASP A 83 3.34 -5.30 11.04
CA ASP A 83 2.52 -4.10 11.24
C ASP A 83 1.49 -3.86 10.12
N GLY A 84 1.29 -4.85 9.25
CA GLY A 84 0.29 -4.79 8.18
C GLY A 84 -1.13 -4.89 8.73
N TYR A 85 -2.02 -4.01 8.28
CA TYR A 85 -3.42 -3.92 8.69
C TYR A 85 -4.32 -3.49 7.54
N PHE A 86 -5.61 -3.76 7.68
CA PHE A 86 -6.61 -3.37 6.70
C PHE A 86 -7.44 -2.18 7.18
N TRP A 87 -8.00 -1.49 6.21
CA TRP A 87 -9.01 -0.48 6.40
C TRP A 87 -10.07 -0.59 5.30
N ALA A 88 -11.26 -0.08 5.58
CA ALA A 88 -12.35 0.00 4.62
C ALA A 88 -13.15 1.29 4.83
N ASP A 89 -13.56 1.89 3.72
CA ASP A 89 -14.51 2.99 3.68
C ASP A 89 -15.67 2.62 2.74
N THR A 90 -16.84 3.21 2.91
CA THR A 90 -17.90 3.10 1.90
C THR A 90 -17.53 3.90 0.65
N THR A 91 -18.20 3.65 -0.46
CA THR A 91 -18.03 4.42 -1.70
C THR A 91 -18.47 5.88 -1.56
N GLU A 92 -19.13 6.25 -0.47
CA GLU A 92 -19.54 7.60 -0.08
C GLU A 92 -18.59 8.22 0.96
N GLY A 93 -17.49 7.54 1.29
CA GLY A 93 -16.43 8.05 2.17
C GLY A 93 -16.68 7.88 3.66
N VAL A 94 -17.67 7.09 4.06
CA VAL A 94 -17.89 6.77 5.48
C VAL A 94 -16.95 5.66 5.90
N ASN A 95 -16.16 5.87 6.94
CA ASN A 95 -15.23 4.85 7.42
C ASN A 95 -15.97 3.65 8.03
N VAL A 96 -15.62 2.45 7.58
CA VAL A 96 -16.15 1.18 8.09
C VAL A 96 -15.20 0.58 9.11
N VAL A 97 -13.92 0.57 8.79
CA VAL A 97 -12.85 0.01 9.62
C VAL A 97 -11.57 0.82 9.44
N LEU A 98 -10.94 1.19 10.54
CA LEU A 98 -9.58 1.70 10.54
C LEU A 98 -8.85 1.16 11.77
N TYR A 99 -7.85 0.32 11.55
CA TYR A 99 -7.12 -0.36 12.61
C TYR A 99 -6.61 0.60 13.70
N GLY A 100 -7.01 0.34 14.95
CA GLY A 100 -6.65 1.15 16.12
C GLY A 100 -7.33 2.52 16.21
N ARG A 101 -8.25 2.85 15.28
CA ARG A 101 -8.95 4.15 15.23
C ARG A 101 -10.46 3.96 15.20
N LYS A 102 -10.98 3.21 16.17
CA LYS A 102 -12.41 2.97 16.31
C LYS A 102 -13.24 4.27 16.49
N ASP A 103 -12.58 5.32 16.95
CA ASP A 103 -13.15 6.68 17.06
C ASP A 103 -13.48 7.32 15.70
N VAL A 104 -12.92 6.79 14.60
CA VAL A 104 -13.14 7.27 13.22
C VAL A 104 -14.26 6.49 12.51
N GLU A 105 -14.52 5.25 12.94
CA GLU A 105 -15.55 4.41 12.34
C GLU A 105 -16.94 5.10 12.36
N GLY A 106 -17.66 5.04 11.25
CA GLY A 106 -18.94 5.72 11.04
C GLY A 106 -18.84 7.19 10.63
N LYS A 107 -17.67 7.81 10.65
CA LYS A 107 -17.48 9.21 10.23
C LYS A 107 -17.26 9.31 8.72
N ASN A 108 -17.84 10.34 8.10
CA ASN A 108 -17.52 10.67 6.71
C ASN A 108 -16.17 11.38 6.64
N ARG A 109 -15.33 10.92 5.72
CA ARG A 109 -13.93 11.33 5.59
C ARG A 109 -13.60 11.93 4.22
N LEU A 110 -14.60 12.22 3.38
CA LEU A 110 -14.36 12.76 2.04
C LEU A 110 -13.58 14.07 2.03
N GLU A 111 -13.75 14.88 3.07
CA GLU A 111 -13.05 16.17 3.17
C GLU A 111 -11.75 16.09 4.01
N ASP A 112 -11.36 14.87 4.45
CA ASP A 112 -10.10 14.68 5.15
C ASP A 112 -8.93 14.97 4.21
N LYS A 113 -8.00 15.77 4.70
CA LYS A 113 -6.76 16.12 4.00
C LYS A 113 -5.57 15.54 4.74
N ASP A 114 -4.61 15.07 3.98
CA ASP A 114 -3.29 14.78 4.53
C ASP A 114 -2.49 16.07 4.82
N VAL A 115 -1.29 15.93 5.38
CA VAL A 115 -0.42 17.07 5.73
C VAL A 115 0.09 17.85 4.52
N LYS A 116 -0.15 17.36 3.30
CA LYS A 116 0.15 18.06 2.03
C LYS A 116 -1.09 18.71 1.42
N GLY A 117 -2.25 18.57 2.06
CA GLY A 117 -3.52 19.10 1.58
C GLY A 117 -4.27 18.20 0.59
N THR A 118 -3.80 16.98 0.37
CA THR A 118 -4.42 16.00 -0.54
C THR A 118 -5.70 15.46 0.05
N LEU A 119 -6.81 15.49 -0.70
CA LEU A 119 -8.09 14.85 -0.34
C LEU A 119 -8.00 13.34 -0.59
N TYR A 120 -7.16 12.66 0.19
CA TYR A 120 -6.72 11.30 -0.07
C TYR A 120 -7.85 10.26 -0.09
N ILE A 121 -8.94 10.46 0.66
CA ILE A 121 -10.11 9.56 0.61
C ILE A 121 -10.82 9.65 -0.73
N LYS A 122 -10.93 10.85 -1.33
CA LYS A 122 -11.50 11.01 -2.68
C LYS A 122 -10.64 10.30 -3.73
N GLU A 123 -9.31 10.41 -3.63
CA GLU A 123 -8.39 9.72 -4.54
C GLU A 123 -8.47 8.20 -4.40
N ILE A 124 -8.52 7.70 -3.18
CA ILE A 124 -8.71 6.29 -2.85
C ILE A 124 -9.99 5.73 -3.49
N ILE A 125 -11.12 6.41 -3.28
CA ILE A 125 -12.42 5.98 -3.82
C ILE A 125 -12.41 6.05 -5.36
N ALA A 126 -11.88 7.11 -5.94
CA ALA A 126 -11.76 7.25 -7.40
C ALA A 126 -10.91 6.11 -7.99
N LYS A 127 -9.77 5.79 -7.37
CA LYS A 127 -8.89 4.70 -7.79
C LYS A 127 -9.60 3.35 -7.70
N ALA A 128 -10.29 3.08 -6.61
CA ALA A 128 -11.03 1.82 -6.41
C ALA A 128 -12.18 1.67 -7.44
N LYS A 129 -12.92 2.75 -7.71
CA LYS A 129 -14.00 2.76 -8.74
C LYS A 129 -13.45 2.54 -10.15
N ALA A 130 -12.21 2.96 -10.43
CA ALA A 130 -11.53 2.74 -11.72
C ALA A 130 -10.95 1.33 -11.89
N GLY A 131 -11.24 0.39 -11.00
CA GLY A 131 -10.78 -1.01 -11.08
C GLY A 131 -9.70 -1.37 -10.06
N GLY A 132 -9.39 -0.47 -9.13
CA GLY A 132 -8.34 -0.66 -8.12
C GLY A 132 -6.98 -0.13 -8.54
N GLY A 133 -6.02 -0.19 -7.64
CA GLY A 133 -4.65 0.26 -7.90
C GLY A 133 -3.98 0.91 -6.70
N TYR A 134 -2.82 1.49 -6.97
CA TYR A 134 -1.99 2.13 -5.95
C TYR A 134 -2.33 3.60 -5.79
N VAL A 135 -2.31 4.07 -4.52
CA VAL A 135 -2.45 5.48 -4.13
C VAL A 135 -1.36 5.84 -3.12
N GLU A 136 -0.94 7.10 -3.14
CA GLU A 136 0.08 7.62 -2.23
C GLU A 136 -0.44 8.84 -1.50
N TYR A 137 -0.25 8.87 -0.20
CA TYR A 137 -0.68 9.96 0.68
C TYR A 137 0.13 9.94 1.97
N TRP A 138 0.01 10.98 2.77
CA TRP A 138 0.65 11.06 4.07
C TRP A 138 -0.32 10.59 5.15
N PHE A 139 0.12 9.67 6.00
CA PHE A 139 -0.72 9.14 7.07
C PHE A 139 0.10 8.83 8.33
N THR A 140 -0.52 9.04 9.49
CA THR A 140 0.11 8.75 10.78
C THR A 140 0.13 7.24 11.04
N LYS A 141 1.30 6.67 11.28
CA LYS A 141 1.45 5.28 11.68
C LYS A 141 0.90 5.09 13.10
N LYS A 142 0.29 3.92 13.36
CA LYS A 142 -0.25 3.60 14.68
C LYS A 142 0.82 3.78 15.77
N GLY A 143 0.48 4.52 16.83
CA GLY A 143 1.39 4.80 17.95
C GLY A 143 2.40 5.92 17.68
N GLN A 144 2.33 6.57 16.52
CA GLN A 144 3.15 7.74 16.19
C GLN A 144 2.30 9.01 16.10
N THR A 145 2.93 10.17 16.15
CA THR A 145 2.28 11.48 16.02
C THR A 145 2.45 12.07 14.63
N ASP A 146 3.58 11.77 13.98
CA ASP A 146 3.94 12.37 12.71
C ASP A 146 3.43 11.55 11.52
N ALA A 147 2.87 12.26 10.54
CA ALA A 147 2.48 11.64 9.29
C ALA A 147 3.70 11.28 8.45
N GLN A 148 3.68 10.12 7.82
CA GLN A 148 4.72 9.60 6.95
C GLN A 148 4.16 9.28 5.56
N PRO A 149 4.98 9.28 4.51
CA PRO A 149 4.55 8.84 3.19
C PRO A 149 4.07 7.40 3.26
N LYS A 150 2.84 7.17 2.82
CA LYS A 150 2.21 5.85 2.76
C LYS A 150 1.83 5.51 1.33
N ARG A 151 2.14 4.30 0.91
CA ARG A 151 1.65 3.73 -0.34
C ARG A 151 0.69 2.61 -0.03
N SER A 152 -0.52 2.67 -0.62
CA SER A 152 -1.59 1.69 -0.41
C SER A 152 -2.05 1.10 -1.74
N TYR A 153 -2.46 -0.16 -1.73
CA TYR A 153 -3.28 -0.74 -2.77
C TYR A 153 -4.74 -0.74 -2.32
N VAL A 154 -5.65 -0.41 -3.23
CA VAL A 154 -7.08 -0.28 -2.96
C VAL A 154 -7.89 -0.98 -4.03
N SER A 155 -9.01 -1.58 -3.63
CA SER A 155 -9.96 -2.19 -4.55
C SER A 155 -11.39 -2.06 -4.03
N SER A 156 -12.36 -2.06 -4.96
CA SER A 156 -13.78 -2.02 -4.63
C SER A 156 -14.30 -3.40 -4.28
N PHE A 157 -15.12 -3.50 -3.24
CA PHE A 157 -15.93 -4.65 -2.92
C PHE A 157 -17.42 -4.28 -3.08
N LYS A 158 -17.94 -4.51 -4.28
CA LYS A 158 -19.28 -4.07 -4.69
C LYS A 158 -20.42 -4.63 -3.84
N PRO A 159 -20.41 -5.93 -3.40
CA PRO A 159 -21.54 -6.49 -2.64
C PRO A 159 -21.88 -5.69 -1.38
N PHE A 160 -20.87 -5.06 -0.74
CA PHE A 160 -21.09 -4.24 0.47
C PHE A 160 -21.04 -2.74 0.20
N GLY A 161 -20.68 -2.32 -1.01
CA GLY A 161 -20.45 -0.91 -1.35
C GLY A 161 -19.18 -0.36 -0.67
N TRP A 162 -18.14 -1.20 -0.51
CA TRP A 162 -16.91 -0.83 0.18
C TRP A 162 -15.73 -0.64 -0.76
N VAL A 163 -14.78 0.17 -0.28
CA VAL A 163 -13.42 0.23 -0.76
C VAL A 163 -12.54 -0.35 0.33
N VAL A 164 -11.76 -1.35 0.00
CA VAL A 164 -10.86 -2.05 0.93
C VAL A 164 -9.42 -1.75 0.53
N GLY A 165 -8.58 -1.50 1.51
CA GLY A 165 -7.17 -1.23 1.27
C GLY A 165 -6.25 -1.67 2.39
N THR A 166 -4.98 -1.78 2.03
CA THR A 166 -3.85 -1.89 2.93
C THR A 166 -2.65 -1.18 2.33
N GLY A 167 -1.57 -0.97 3.08
CA GLY A 167 -0.41 -0.25 2.58
C GLY A 167 0.79 -0.32 3.51
N TYR A 168 1.91 0.20 3.03
CA TYR A 168 3.15 0.32 3.78
C TYR A 168 3.64 1.77 3.83
N TYR A 169 4.49 2.08 4.80
CA TYR A 169 5.14 3.37 4.96
C TYR A 169 6.54 3.33 4.34
N ARG A 170 6.93 4.42 3.70
CA ARG A 170 8.23 4.58 3.04
C ARG A 170 9.24 5.31 3.93
#